data_c53a56540b1ce72585fc82edc065633a
#
_entry.id   c53a56540b1ce72585fc82edc065633a
#
_cell.length_a   1.000
_cell.length_b   1.000
_cell.length_c   1.000
_cell.angle_alpha   90.00
_cell.angle_beta   90.00
_cell.angle_gamma   90.00
#
_symmetry.space_group_name_H-M   'P 1'
#
loop_
_entity.id
_entity.type
_entity.pdbx_description
1 polymer ?
#
loop_
_entity_poly.entity_id
_entity_poly.type
_entity_poly.pdbx_seq_one_letter_code
_entity_poly.pdbx_strand_id
1 'polypeptide(L)'
;MPLPAQPDSPIERSTPKPARDGAVRYRIRHSSAYHYGNDIMLAHHLLHLTPRATPGQRVTGFRMSIDPPPSVKTEHRDYFGNPEVYLEMHEPHRKLSIQTEIDIEVATARPAIATMTTPWEDLRDQLLHPSRPGARAASTFAYASTMVALGGALRAFALPSFTRGRPIGEAAMDLTNRIHDEFTFDAEATTIATPVGEVLENKRGVCQDFAHLQIAALRSLGLAARYVSGYLRTIPPPGTARVVGADVSHAWLSVWCGEDRWLDLDPTNGRPGSSDLITLAWGRDYGDVSPSQGVIIGSNEQDLEVKVDVDG
;
A
#
# COMPACT_ATOMS: atom_id res chain seq x y z
N MET A 1 -40.51 23.82 9.38
CA MET A 1 -39.72 24.87 8.73
C MET A 1 -38.36 24.27 8.45
N PRO A 2 -37.96 24.04 7.19
CA PRO A 2 -36.61 23.59 6.88
C PRO A 2 -35.63 24.77 6.99
N LEU A 3 -34.46 24.52 7.59
CA LEU A 3 -33.36 25.46 7.65
C LEU A 3 -32.81 25.71 6.24
N PRO A 4 -32.43 26.95 5.89
CA PRO A 4 -31.89 27.25 4.58
C PRO A 4 -30.51 26.64 4.40
N ALA A 5 -30.28 26.05 3.21
CA ALA A 5 -28.96 25.59 2.77
C ALA A 5 -27.99 26.78 2.75
N GLN A 6 -26.82 26.61 3.40
CA GLN A 6 -25.72 27.56 3.28
C GLN A 6 -25.09 27.41 1.88
N PRO A 7 -24.80 28.52 1.18
CA PRO A 7 -24.12 28.46 -0.09
C PRO A 7 -22.65 28.02 0.10
N ASP A 8 -22.20 27.11 -0.77
CA ASP A 8 -20.80 26.72 -0.93
C ASP A 8 -19.94 27.96 -1.14
N SER A 9 -19.12 28.29 -0.17
CA SER A 9 -18.08 29.32 -0.32
C SER A 9 -16.98 28.78 -1.22
N PRO A 10 -16.57 29.52 -2.26
CA PRO A 10 -15.46 29.12 -3.11
C PRO A 10 -14.18 29.09 -2.26
N ILE A 11 -13.60 27.91 -2.15
CA ILE A 11 -12.33 27.72 -1.44
C ILE A 11 -11.24 28.46 -2.20
N GLU A 12 -10.71 29.51 -1.59
CA GLU A 12 -9.53 30.23 -2.08
C GLU A 12 -8.42 29.22 -2.42
N ARG A 13 -7.96 29.25 -3.66
CA ARG A 13 -6.77 28.52 -4.11
C ARG A 13 -5.57 29.12 -3.42
N SER A 14 -5.21 28.59 -2.24
CA SER A 14 -3.94 28.93 -1.62
C SER A 14 -2.81 28.52 -2.56
N THR A 15 -1.98 29.46 -2.95
CA THR A 15 -0.74 29.18 -3.68
C THR A 15 0.07 28.13 -2.89
N PRO A 16 0.51 27.04 -3.55
CA PRO A 16 1.24 25.99 -2.85
C PRO A 16 2.52 26.56 -2.24
N LYS A 17 2.69 26.37 -0.91
CA LYS A 17 3.95 26.71 -0.24
C LYS A 17 5.10 25.93 -0.89
N PRO A 18 6.32 26.52 -1.02
CA PRO A 18 7.46 25.80 -1.58
C PRO A 18 7.71 24.49 -0.81
N ALA A 19 8.14 23.45 -1.53
CA ALA A 19 8.53 22.19 -0.91
C ALA A 19 9.67 22.41 0.09
N ARG A 20 9.74 21.59 1.15
CA ARG A 20 10.91 21.58 2.02
C ARG A 20 12.15 21.18 1.21
N ASP A 21 13.32 21.72 1.55
CA ASP A 21 14.57 21.29 0.96
C ASP A 21 14.69 19.76 1.09
N GLY A 22 15.03 19.09 -0.03
CA GLY A 22 15.15 17.64 -0.07
C GLY A 22 13.81 16.85 -0.11
N ALA A 23 12.71 17.46 -0.58
CA ALA A 23 11.44 16.77 -0.82
C ALA A 23 10.91 17.04 -2.23
N VAL A 24 10.23 16.04 -2.80
CA VAL A 24 9.42 16.18 -4.03
C VAL A 24 7.97 16.41 -3.62
N ARG A 25 7.29 17.31 -4.32
CA ARG A 25 5.86 17.55 -4.14
C ARG A 25 5.10 16.81 -5.24
N TYR A 26 4.04 16.10 -4.82
CA TYR A 26 3.12 15.45 -5.73
C TYR A 26 1.71 15.97 -5.54
N ARG A 27 0.99 16.06 -6.66
CA ARG A 27 -0.47 16.15 -6.70
C ARG A 27 -1.01 14.86 -7.30
N ILE A 28 -1.89 14.18 -6.55
CA ILE A 28 -2.44 12.90 -6.95
C ILE A 28 -3.95 13.05 -7.10
N ARG A 29 -4.50 12.49 -8.18
CA ARG A 29 -5.92 12.29 -8.37
C ARG A 29 -6.17 10.79 -8.49
N HIS A 30 -7.07 10.29 -7.69
CA HIS A 30 -7.53 8.91 -7.77
C HIS A 30 -9.06 8.93 -7.95
N SER A 31 -9.55 8.10 -8.86
CA SER A 31 -10.97 7.89 -9.09
C SER A 31 -11.26 6.40 -9.12
N SER A 32 -12.22 5.95 -8.29
CA SER A 32 -12.81 4.62 -8.34
C SER A 32 -14.27 4.77 -8.71
N ALA A 33 -14.71 4.13 -9.80
CA ALA A 33 -16.09 4.12 -10.24
C ALA A 33 -16.63 2.69 -10.27
N TYR A 34 -17.63 2.44 -9.44
CA TYR A 34 -18.35 1.17 -9.37
C TYR A 34 -19.64 1.27 -10.20
N HIS A 35 -19.89 0.28 -11.03
CA HIS A 35 -21.13 0.11 -11.79
C HIS A 35 -21.75 -1.23 -11.38
N TYR A 36 -23.00 -1.18 -10.93
CA TYR A 36 -23.72 -2.34 -10.42
C TYR A 36 -24.80 -2.79 -11.43
N GLY A 37 -24.95 -4.10 -11.58
CA GLY A 37 -25.97 -4.68 -12.47
C GLY A 37 -27.40 -4.38 -12.04
N ASN A 38 -27.63 -4.26 -10.71
CA ASN A 38 -28.92 -3.91 -10.11
C ASN A 38 -28.76 -2.78 -9.08
N ASP A 39 -29.90 -2.26 -8.61
CA ASP A 39 -29.90 -1.25 -7.55
C ASP A 39 -29.32 -1.83 -6.26
N ILE A 40 -28.32 -1.15 -5.71
CA ILE A 40 -27.78 -1.41 -4.37
C ILE A 40 -28.70 -0.71 -3.37
N MET A 41 -29.29 -1.47 -2.50
CA MET A 41 -30.25 -0.96 -1.48
C MET A 41 -29.58 -0.56 -0.19
N LEU A 42 -28.42 -1.16 0.11
CA LEU A 42 -27.60 -0.89 1.28
C LEU A 42 -26.15 -1.21 0.95
N ALA A 43 -25.24 -0.33 1.32
CA ALA A 43 -23.81 -0.60 1.24
C ALA A 43 -23.07 -0.06 2.45
N HIS A 44 -22.06 -0.81 2.87
CA HIS A 44 -21.07 -0.39 3.87
C HIS A 44 -19.68 -0.50 3.24
N HIS A 45 -18.89 0.56 3.30
CA HIS A 45 -17.55 0.58 2.74
C HIS A 45 -16.53 1.04 3.78
N LEU A 46 -15.34 0.45 3.74
CA LEU A 46 -14.13 0.90 4.42
C LEU A 46 -13.11 1.31 3.35
N LEU A 47 -12.58 2.53 3.46
CA LEU A 47 -11.70 3.13 2.46
C LEU A 47 -10.35 3.47 3.08
N HIS A 48 -9.25 2.95 2.50
CA HIS A 48 -7.86 3.34 2.78
C HIS A 48 -7.29 4.21 1.65
N LEU A 49 -7.99 5.30 1.31
CA LEU A 49 -7.62 6.24 0.25
C LEU A 49 -7.05 7.56 0.78
N THR A 50 -7.01 7.73 2.10
CA THR A 50 -6.38 8.88 2.76
C THR A 50 -4.93 8.55 3.08
N PRO A 51 -3.93 9.28 2.52
CA PRO A 51 -2.53 8.98 2.77
C PRO A 51 -2.16 9.18 4.23
N ARG A 52 -1.39 8.24 4.77
CA ARG A 52 -0.84 8.40 6.11
C ARG A 52 0.37 9.31 6.12
N ALA A 53 0.56 10.07 7.20
CA ALA A 53 1.81 10.77 7.45
C ALA A 53 2.88 9.78 7.95
N THR A 54 4.11 9.92 7.44
CA THR A 54 5.29 9.15 7.86
C THR A 54 6.47 10.10 8.07
N PRO A 55 7.59 9.68 8.69
CA PRO A 55 8.78 10.53 8.76
C PRO A 55 9.26 11.03 7.40
N GLY A 56 9.08 10.24 6.34
CA GLY A 56 9.46 10.60 4.96
C GLY A 56 8.33 11.16 4.11
N GLN A 57 7.12 11.38 4.65
CA GLN A 57 5.95 11.79 3.86
C GLN A 57 5.02 12.71 4.63
N ARG A 58 4.66 13.85 4.06
CA ARG A 58 3.78 14.85 4.66
C ARG A 58 2.62 15.20 3.74
N VAL A 59 1.39 14.92 4.17
CA VAL A 59 0.17 15.34 3.47
C VAL A 59 -0.02 16.85 3.71
N THR A 60 -0.14 17.62 2.63
CA THR A 60 -0.32 19.07 2.67
C THR A 60 -1.72 19.50 2.24
N GLY A 61 -2.46 18.62 1.58
CA GLY A 61 -3.86 18.81 1.21
C GLY A 61 -4.52 17.47 0.91
N PHE A 62 -5.79 17.32 1.28
CA PHE A 62 -6.60 16.14 0.99
C PHE A 62 -8.06 16.52 0.81
N ARG A 63 -8.68 16.00 -0.24
CA ARG A 63 -10.12 16.08 -0.47
C ARG A 63 -10.63 14.73 -0.95
N MET A 64 -11.79 14.32 -0.46
CA MET A 64 -12.50 13.13 -0.94
C MET A 64 -13.96 13.53 -1.27
N SER A 65 -14.39 13.25 -2.48
CA SER A 65 -15.77 13.39 -2.93
C SER A 65 -16.36 12.02 -3.26
N ILE A 66 -17.61 11.83 -2.91
CA ILE A 66 -18.35 10.57 -3.05
C ILE A 66 -19.71 10.89 -3.66
N ASP A 67 -20.05 10.18 -4.74
CA ASP A 67 -21.31 10.35 -5.46
C ASP A 67 -21.94 8.97 -5.76
N PRO A 68 -23.19 8.71 -5.29
CA PRO A 68 -24.04 9.58 -4.50
C PRO A 68 -23.48 9.87 -3.11
N PRO A 69 -23.91 10.94 -2.43
CA PRO A 69 -23.44 11.26 -1.10
C PRO A 69 -23.83 10.16 -0.11
N PRO A 70 -22.92 9.73 0.78
CA PRO A 70 -23.23 8.69 1.77
C PRO A 70 -24.21 9.21 2.84
N SER A 71 -25.04 8.30 3.36
CA SER A 71 -25.93 8.58 4.50
C SER A 71 -25.14 8.79 5.79
N VAL A 72 -24.03 8.06 5.95
CA VAL A 72 -23.08 8.19 7.06
C VAL A 72 -21.67 8.20 6.51
N LYS A 73 -20.85 9.13 7.01
CA LYS A 73 -19.39 9.15 6.76
C LYS A 73 -18.68 9.39 8.09
N THR A 74 -17.79 8.48 8.47
CA THR A 74 -16.92 8.63 9.65
C THR A 74 -15.48 8.38 9.29
N GLU A 75 -14.58 9.11 9.97
CA GLU A 75 -13.14 9.00 9.80
C GLU A 75 -12.51 8.55 11.11
N HIS A 76 -11.66 7.54 11.05
CA HIS A 76 -10.95 7.01 12.21
C HIS A 76 -9.56 6.49 11.81
N ARG A 77 -8.88 5.85 12.73
CA ARG A 77 -7.64 5.14 12.46
C ARG A 77 -7.85 3.67 12.75
N ASP A 78 -7.35 2.83 11.83
CA ASP A 78 -7.33 1.39 12.03
C ASP A 78 -6.31 0.96 13.10
N TYR A 79 -6.20 -0.34 13.33
CA TYR A 79 -5.24 -0.93 14.29
C TYR A 79 -3.79 -0.55 13.98
N PHE A 80 -3.42 -0.36 12.71
CA PHE A 80 -2.08 0.00 12.27
C PHE A 80 -1.83 1.51 12.22
N GLY A 81 -2.83 2.29 12.61
CA GLY A 81 -2.79 3.76 12.59
C GLY A 81 -2.96 4.36 11.21
N ASN A 82 -3.45 3.60 10.21
CA ASN A 82 -3.82 4.15 8.92
C ASN A 82 -5.11 5.00 9.06
N PRO A 83 -5.20 6.14 8.37
CA PRO A 83 -6.48 6.82 8.22
C PRO A 83 -7.45 5.93 7.44
N GLU A 84 -8.65 5.76 7.97
CA GLU A 84 -9.71 4.94 7.38
C GLU A 84 -11.02 5.72 7.36
N VAL A 85 -11.77 5.60 6.27
CA VAL A 85 -13.09 6.24 6.10
C VAL A 85 -14.14 5.15 5.99
N TYR A 86 -15.10 5.17 6.92
CA TYR A 86 -16.28 4.30 6.88
C TYR A 86 -17.45 5.05 6.26
N LEU A 87 -18.17 4.37 5.35
CA LEU A 87 -19.34 4.89 4.67
C LEU A 87 -20.53 3.94 4.82
N GLU A 88 -21.74 4.53 4.96
CA GLU A 88 -23.02 3.83 4.78
C GLU A 88 -23.81 4.51 3.66
N MET A 89 -24.36 3.71 2.73
CA MET A 89 -25.21 4.15 1.63
C MET A 89 -26.59 3.53 1.82
N HIS A 90 -27.60 4.36 2.09
CA HIS A 90 -28.98 3.90 2.29
C HIS A 90 -29.88 4.25 1.10
N GLU A 91 -29.44 5.16 0.21
CA GLU A 91 -30.17 5.52 -0.99
C GLU A 91 -29.91 4.50 -2.10
N PRO A 92 -30.96 3.98 -2.78
CA PRO A 92 -30.79 3.06 -3.90
C PRO A 92 -29.94 3.68 -5.02
N HIS A 93 -28.90 2.95 -5.46
CA HIS A 93 -28.00 3.45 -6.51
C HIS A 93 -27.44 2.30 -7.38
N ARG A 94 -27.08 2.61 -8.63
CA ARG A 94 -26.40 1.71 -9.58
C ARG A 94 -24.97 2.12 -9.87
N LYS A 95 -24.55 3.25 -9.34
CA LYS A 95 -23.21 3.77 -9.51
C LYS A 95 -22.71 4.37 -8.20
N LEU A 96 -21.46 4.11 -7.87
CA LEU A 96 -20.74 4.78 -6.79
C LEU A 96 -19.43 5.32 -7.34
N SER A 97 -19.21 6.61 -7.21
CA SER A 97 -17.94 7.26 -7.58
C SER A 97 -17.24 7.79 -6.35
N ILE A 98 -15.99 7.40 -6.15
CA ILE A 98 -15.13 7.89 -5.08
C ILE A 98 -13.92 8.54 -5.72
N GLN A 99 -13.72 9.83 -5.45
CA GLN A 99 -12.60 10.60 -5.99
C GLN A 99 -11.79 11.21 -4.86
N THR A 100 -10.46 11.15 -4.96
CA THR A 100 -9.56 11.84 -4.04
C THR A 100 -8.60 12.75 -4.78
N GLU A 101 -8.35 13.93 -4.18
CA GLU A 101 -7.29 14.86 -4.56
C GLU A 101 -6.33 14.99 -3.39
N ILE A 102 -5.05 14.77 -3.64
CA ILE A 102 -4.02 14.69 -2.61
C ILE A 102 -2.87 15.60 -3.00
N ASP A 103 -2.50 16.54 -2.13
CA ASP A 103 -1.23 17.26 -2.21
C ASP A 103 -0.30 16.71 -1.13
N ILE A 104 0.91 16.26 -1.52
CA ILE A 104 1.81 15.53 -0.62
C ILE A 104 3.27 15.86 -0.93
N GLU A 105 4.09 15.93 0.11
CA GLU A 105 5.54 16.05 0.00
C GLU A 105 6.19 14.75 0.45
N VAL A 106 7.11 14.24 -0.37
CA VAL A 106 7.86 13.00 -0.12
C VAL A 106 9.35 13.31 -0.10
N ALA A 107 10.02 12.93 0.99
CA ALA A 107 11.46 13.15 1.14
C ALA A 107 12.25 12.36 0.07
N THR A 108 13.26 12.99 -0.53
CA THR A 108 14.16 12.32 -1.46
C THR A 108 15.17 11.43 -0.74
N ALA A 109 15.57 11.80 0.48
CA ALA A 109 16.43 10.97 1.32
C ALA A 109 15.62 9.79 1.88
N ARG A 110 16.03 8.58 1.52
CA ARG A 110 15.46 7.33 2.01
C ARG A 110 16.52 6.56 2.81
N PRO A 111 16.12 5.69 3.75
CA PRO A 111 17.06 4.81 4.42
C PRO A 111 17.90 4.03 3.41
N ALA A 112 19.21 4.16 3.48
CA ALA A 112 20.11 3.45 2.59
C ALA A 112 20.30 2.00 3.07
N ILE A 113 20.32 1.05 2.15
CA ILE A 113 20.57 -0.38 2.44
C ILE A 113 21.84 -0.56 3.26
N ALA A 114 22.92 0.15 2.88
CA ALA A 114 24.22 0.11 3.56
C ALA A 114 24.18 0.55 5.04
N THR A 115 23.11 1.23 5.48
CA THR A 115 22.94 1.61 6.91
C THR A 115 22.18 0.57 7.72
N MET A 116 21.61 -0.48 7.08
CA MET A 116 20.86 -1.56 7.71
C MET A 116 21.78 -2.76 7.98
N THR A 117 22.75 -2.57 8.87
CA THR A 117 23.88 -3.47 9.08
C THR A 117 23.67 -4.55 10.13
N THR A 118 22.57 -4.54 10.86
CA THR A 118 22.27 -5.56 11.87
C THR A 118 22.14 -6.92 11.21
N PRO A 119 22.85 -7.97 11.71
CA PRO A 119 22.66 -9.35 11.24
C PRO A 119 21.19 -9.76 11.35
N TRP A 120 20.68 -10.44 10.34
CA TRP A 120 19.28 -10.81 10.30
C TRP A 120 18.86 -11.74 11.45
N GLU A 121 19.77 -12.59 11.92
CA GLU A 121 19.53 -13.49 13.06
C GLU A 121 19.28 -12.70 14.34
N ASP A 122 20.03 -11.62 14.56
CA ASP A 122 19.88 -10.77 15.74
C ASP A 122 18.50 -10.10 15.78
N LEU A 123 17.97 -9.71 14.60
CA LEU A 123 16.62 -9.16 14.49
C LEU A 123 15.55 -10.22 14.74
N ARG A 124 15.71 -11.41 14.18
CA ARG A 124 14.84 -12.56 14.46
C ARG A 124 14.77 -12.84 15.96
N ASP A 125 15.92 -12.89 16.64
CA ASP A 125 15.99 -13.20 18.08
C ASP A 125 15.35 -12.08 18.92
N GLN A 126 15.46 -10.81 18.50
CA GLN A 126 14.74 -9.68 19.10
C GLN A 126 13.21 -9.78 18.93
N LEU A 127 12.74 -10.35 17.82
CA LEU A 127 11.30 -10.56 17.56
C LEU A 127 10.74 -11.76 18.34
N LEU A 128 11.55 -12.79 18.58
CA LEU A 128 11.17 -13.94 19.44
C LEU A 128 11.00 -13.53 20.90
N HIS A 129 11.81 -12.57 21.37
CA HIS A 129 11.79 -12.08 22.75
C HIS A 129 11.68 -10.54 22.77
N PRO A 130 10.52 -9.95 22.40
CA PRO A 130 10.39 -8.53 22.15
C PRO A 130 10.38 -7.71 23.46
N SER A 131 11.56 -7.39 23.97
CA SER A 131 11.75 -6.60 25.19
C SER A 131 11.63 -5.10 24.95
N ARG A 132 11.99 -4.62 23.74
CA ARG A 132 11.99 -3.20 23.37
C ARG A 132 10.67 -2.82 22.68
N PRO A 133 10.19 -1.56 22.83
CA PRO A 133 8.94 -1.12 22.21
C PRO A 133 8.90 -1.31 20.69
N GLY A 134 9.97 -0.98 19.96
CA GLY A 134 10.06 -1.16 18.50
C GLY A 134 9.93 -2.63 18.08
N ALA A 135 10.60 -3.56 18.79
CA ALA A 135 10.49 -5.00 18.53
C ALA A 135 9.07 -5.52 18.81
N ARG A 136 8.40 -5.03 19.88
CA ARG A 136 7.00 -5.39 20.16
C ARG A 136 6.05 -4.94 19.07
N ALA A 137 6.18 -3.69 18.62
CA ALA A 137 5.37 -3.18 17.52
C ALA A 137 5.63 -3.95 16.22
N ALA A 138 6.89 -4.26 15.92
CA ALA A 138 7.27 -5.02 14.74
C ALA A 138 6.81 -6.48 14.78
N SER A 139 6.72 -7.11 15.96
CA SER A 139 6.39 -8.55 16.09
C SER A 139 5.02 -8.89 15.49
N THR A 140 4.06 -7.96 15.46
CA THR A 140 2.77 -8.12 14.78
C THR A 140 2.93 -8.51 13.30
N PHE A 141 4.03 -8.10 12.68
CA PHE A 141 4.34 -8.34 11.28
C PHE A 141 5.27 -9.54 11.03
N ALA A 142 5.51 -10.37 12.04
CA ALA A 142 6.35 -11.57 11.93
C ALA A 142 5.55 -12.87 11.78
N TYR A 143 4.22 -12.81 11.88
CA TYR A 143 3.33 -13.98 11.87
C TYR A 143 2.55 -14.11 10.54
N ALA A 144 1.96 -15.28 10.34
CA ALA A 144 1.01 -15.51 9.25
C ALA A 144 -0.18 -14.55 9.33
N SER A 145 -0.77 -14.24 8.20
CA SER A 145 -2.01 -13.48 8.08
C SER A 145 -2.89 -14.11 7.01
N THR A 146 -4.09 -13.57 6.80
CA THR A 146 -5.10 -14.20 5.93
C THR A 146 -4.58 -14.50 4.52
N MET A 147 -3.81 -13.57 3.94
CA MET A 147 -3.30 -13.71 2.57
C MET A 147 -1.80 -14.09 2.53
N VAL A 148 -1.13 -14.15 3.67
CA VAL A 148 0.30 -14.47 3.79
C VAL A 148 0.48 -15.68 4.67
N ALA A 149 0.41 -16.87 4.06
CA ALA A 149 0.75 -18.14 4.69
C ALA A 149 2.27 -18.28 4.84
N LEU A 150 2.71 -19.02 5.86
CA LEU A 150 4.13 -19.36 6.09
C LEU A 150 4.37 -20.82 5.70
N GLY A 151 5.61 -21.16 5.34
CA GLY A 151 5.91 -22.54 4.98
C GLY A 151 7.38 -22.84 4.70
N GLY A 152 7.69 -24.15 4.70
CA GLY A 152 9.05 -24.64 4.45
C GLY A 152 9.59 -24.29 3.07
N ALA A 153 8.74 -24.31 2.02
CA ALA A 153 9.12 -23.93 0.67
C ALA A 153 9.50 -22.43 0.58
N LEU A 154 8.72 -21.54 1.20
CA LEU A 154 9.00 -20.10 1.28
C LEU A 154 10.30 -19.81 2.05
N ARG A 155 10.51 -20.54 3.17
CA ARG A 155 11.76 -20.49 3.91
C ARG A 155 12.94 -20.94 3.05
N ALA A 156 12.82 -22.06 2.36
CA ALA A 156 13.86 -22.60 1.48
C ALA A 156 14.18 -21.63 0.33
N PHE A 157 13.16 -20.96 -0.23
CA PHE A 157 13.34 -19.92 -1.23
C PHE A 157 14.12 -18.71 -0.70
N ALA A 158 13.88 -18.29 0.55
CA ALA A 158 14.58 -17.14 1.16
C ALA A 158 16.03 -17.44 1.54
N LEU A 159 16.35 -18.65 2.06
CA LEU A 159 17.64 -18.99 2.68
C LEU A 159 18.89 -18.66 1.87
N PRO A 160 18.93 -18.81 0.53
CA PRO A 160 20.12 -18.42 -0.25
C PRO A 160 20.52 -16.96 -0.08
N SER A 161 19.55 -16.07 0.12
CA SER A 161 19.77 -14.63 0.38
C SER A 161 20.16 -14.34 1.84
N PHE A 162 19.84 -15.23 2.78
CA PHE A 162 20.00 -15.04 4.22
C PHE A 162 21.10 -15.95 4.79
N THR A 163 22.33 -15.75 4.32
CA THR A 163 23.50 -16.44 4.86
C THR A 163 23.82 -15.95 6.26
N ARG A 164 24.54 -16.79 7.04
CA ARG A 164 24.87 -16.49 8.43
C ARG A 164 25.59 -15.15 8.60
N GLY A 165 25.08 -14.30 9.48
CA GLY A 165 25.67 -13.00 9.83
C GLY A 165 25.47 -11.92 8.76
N ARG A 166 24.73 -12.19 7.68
CA ARG A 166 24.50 -11.19 6.64
C ARG A 166 23.65 -10.02 7.15
N PRO A 167 24.03 -8.76 6.86
CA PRO A 167 23.22 -7.60 7.18
C PRO A 167 21.81 -7.69 6.59
N ILE A 168 20.78 -7.31 7.37
CA ILE A 168 19.38 -7.38 6.96
C ILE A 168 19.11 -6.62 5.66
N GLY A 169 19.70 -5.43 5.49
CA GLY A 169 19.50 -4.62 4.29
C GLY A 169 20.00 -5.30 3.02
N GLU A 170 21.17 -5.92 3.08
CA GLU A 170 21.75 -6.67 1.96
C GLU A 170 20.98 -7.96 1.67
N ALA A 171 20.64 -8.73 2.71
CA ALA A 171 19.92 -9.99 2.56
C ALA A 171 18.51 -9.78 1.97
N ALA A 172 17.78 -8.78 2.48
CA ALA A 172 16.44 -8.47 2.01
C ALA A 172 16.44 -7.90 0.59
N MET A 173 17.43 -7.08 0.23
CA MET A 173 17.58 -6.55 -1.14
C MET A 173 17.97 -7.66 -2.14
N ASP A 174 18.83 -8.59 -1.74
CA ASP A 174 19.16 -9.75 -2.58
C ASP A 174 17.91 -10.60 -2.88
N LEU A 175 17.06 -10.84 -1.88
CA LEU A 175 15.77 -11.52 -2.09
C LEU A 175 14.84 -10.70 -3.01
N THR A 176 14.82 -9.37 -2.87
CA THR A 176 14.08 -8.46 -3.76
C THR A 176 14.51 -8.63 -5.21
N ASN A 177 15.83 -8.61 -5.47
CA ASN A 177 16.38 -8.79 -6.80
C ASN A 177 16.05 -10.16 -7.38
N ARG A 178 16.17 -11.24 -6.58
CA ARG A 178 15.83 -12.58 -7.02
C ARG A 178 14.36 -12.72 -7.41
N ILE A 179 13.44 -12.09 -6.68
CA ILE A 179 12.02 -12.09 -7.06
C ILE A 179 11.87 -11.35 -8.41
N HIS A 180 12.48 -10.16 -8.54
CA HIS A 180 12.44 -9.41 -9.79
C HIS A 180 12.97 -10.18 -10.99
N ASP A 181 14.09 -10.86 -10.81
CA ASP A 181 14.80 -11.56 -11.90
C ASP A 181 14.17 -12.91 -12.26
N GLU A 182 13.61 -13.62 -11.26
CA GLU A 182 13.08 -14.98 -11.42
C GLU A 182 11.58 -15.04 -11.74
N PHE A 183 10.82 -13.94 -11.50
CA PHE A 183 9.36 -13.91 -11.64
C PHE A 183 8.93 -12.97 -12.77
N THR A 184 7.87 -13.34 -13.48
CA THR A 184 7.33 -12.57 -14.60
C THR A 184 6.09 -11.79 -14.14
N PHE A 185 6.06 -10.46 -14.38
CA PHE A 185 4.86 -9.68 -14.18
C PHE A 185 3.80 -10.06 -15.23
N ASP A 186 2.63 -10.49 -14.75
CA ASP A 186 1.54 -10.96 -15.61
C ASP A 186 0.19 -10.65 -14.92
N ALA A 187 -0.52 -9.66 -15.45
CA ALA A 187 -1.78 -9.18 -14.89
C ALA A 187 -2.93 -10.20 -14.99
N GLU A 188 -2.80 -11.21 -15.84
CA GLU A 188 -3.83 -12.23 -16.07
C GLU A 188 -3.53 -13.53 -15.32
N ALA A 189 -2.33 -13.69 -14.73
CA ALA A 189 -1.88 -14.93 -14.11
C ALA A 189 -2.52 -15.21 -12.75
N THR A 190 -2.97 -14.18 -12.03
CA THR A 190 -3.42 -14.28 -10.65
C THR A 190 -4.69 -13.48 -10.39
N THR A 191 -5.33 -13.81 -9.29
CA THR A 191 -6.44 -13.04 -8.71
C THR A 191 -6.05 -12.56 -7.32
N ILE A 192 -6.83 -11.67 -6.72
CA ILE A 192 -6.62 -11.20 -5.34
C ILE A 192 -6.51 -12.37 -4.34
N ALA A 193 -7.17 -13.48 -4.62
CA ALA A 193 -7.22 -14.65 -3.73
C ALA A 193 -6.15 -15.72 -4.02
N THR A 194 -5.27 -15.51 -5.00
CA THR A 194 -4.24 -16.49 -5.36
C THR A 194 -3.27 -16.72 -4.19
N PRO A 195 -3.11 -17.97 -3.71
CA PRO A 195 -2.22 -18.28 -2.60
C PRO A 195 -0.75 -18.02 -2.94
N VAL A 196 0.02 -17.53 -1.98
CA VAL A 196 1.47 -17.26 -2.15
C VAL A 196 2.27 -18.49 -2.63
N GLY A 197 1.83 -19.70 -2.23
CA GLY A 197 2.45 -20.95 -2.70
C GLY A 197 2.36 -21.15 -4.20
N GLU A 198 1.22 -20.83 -4.81
CA GLU A 198 1.01 -20.89 -6.25
C GLU A 198 1.87 -19.84 -6.99
N VAL A 199 1.99 -18.63 -6.44
CA VAL A 199 2.87 -17.59 -6.99
C VAL A 199 4.33 -18.07 -6.99
N LEU A 200 4.78 -18.73 -5.90
CA LEU A 200 6.13 -19.30 -5.80
C LEU A 200 6.38 -20.39 -6.85
N GLU A 201 5.40 -21.26 -7.10
CA GLU A 201 5.51 -22.37 -8.05
C GLU A 201 5.45 -21.90 -9.51
N ASN A 202 4.49 -21.02 -9.83
CA ASN A 202 4.24 -20.57 -11.20
C ASN A 202 5.18 -19.45 -11.65
N LYS A 203 5.84 -18.77 -10.71
CA LYS A 203 6.75 -17.63 -10.95
C LYS A 203 6.12 -16.51 -11.78
N ARG A 204 4.83 -16.25 -11.56
CA ARG A 204 4.06 -15.20 -12.24
C ARG A 204 3.11 -14.53 -11.27
N GLY A 205 2.82 -13.25 -11.52
CA GLY A 205 1.86 -12.48 -10.73
C GLY A 205 2.01 -10.99 -10.92
N VAL A 206 1.37 -10.23 -10.04
CA VAL A 206 1.39 -8.77 -10.02
C VAL A 206 2.12 -8.23 -8.78
N CYS A 207 2.19 -6.90 -8.63
CA CYS A 207 2.91 -6.26 -7.53
C CYS A 207 2.42 -6.73 -6.13
N GLN A 208 1.12 -6.97 -5.97
CA GLN A 208 0.54 -7.55 -4.75
C GLN A 208 1.16 -8.92 -4.43
N ASP A 209 1.23 -9.80 -5.45
CA ASP A 209 1.74 -11.16 -5.30
C ASP A 209 3.21 -11.18 -4.92
N PHE A 210 4.02 -10.35 -5.57
CA PHE A 210 5.46 -10.26 -5.30
C PHE A 210 5.75 -9.67 -3.92
N ALA A 211 4.94 -8.68 -3.48
CA ALA A 211 5.03 -8.16 -2.12
C ALA A 211 4.66 -9.25 -1.09
N HIS A 212 3.54 -9.96 -1.29
CA HIS A 212 3.12 -11.06 -0.42
C HIS A 212 4.14 -12.20 -0.38
N LEU A 213 4.72 -12.57 -1.54
CA LEU A 213 5.75 -13.61 -1.63
C LEU A 213 6.98 -13.26 -0.80
N GLN A 214 7.50 -12.03 -0.94
CA GLN A 214 8.66 -11.60 -0.17
C GLN A 214 8.35 -11.50 1.32
N ILE A 215 7.18 -11.00 1.70
CA ILE A 215 6.71 -10.94 3.09
C ILE A 215 6.62 -12.36 3.67
N ALA A 216 6.02 -13.30 2.96
CA ALA A 216 5.88 -14.70 3.39
C ALA A 216 7.25 -15.38 3.57
N ALA A 217 8.17 -15.15 2.65
CA ALA A 217 9.54 -15.66 2.71
C ALA A 217 10.30 -15.10 3.93
N LEU A 218 10.23 -13.79 4.18
CA LEU A 218 10.83 -13.12 5.33
C LEU A 218 10.23 -13.62 6.66
N ARG A 219 8.90 -13.67 6.75
CA ARG A 219 8.22 -14.16 7.96
C ARG A 219 8.47 -15.65 8.21
N SER A 220 8.67 -16.46 7.17
CA SER A 220 9.07 -17.87 7.30
C SER A 220 10.48 -18.04 7.89
N LEU A 221 11.31 -16.98 7.88
CA LEU A 221 12.57 -16.90 8.60
C LEU A 221 12.43 -16.35 10.02
N GLY A 222 11.21 -15.89 10.42
CA GLY A 222 10.95 -15.24 11.70
C GLY A 222 11.24 -13.73 11.69
N LEU A 223 11.34 -13.09 10.52
CA LEU A 223 11.55 -11.66 10.35
C LEU A 223 10.23 -10.93 10.20
N ALA A 224 10.19 -9.66 10.66
CA ALA A 224 9.01 -8.82 10.52
C ALA A 224 9.03 -8.05 9.20
N ALA A 225 7.97 -8.20 8.42
CA ALA A 225 7.74 -7.46 7.19
C ALA A 225 6.26 -7.09 7.06
N ARG A 226 5.97 -5.86 6.63
CA ARG A 226 4.62 -5.35 6.43
C ARG A 226 4.35 -5.07 4.96
N TYR A 227 3.11 -5.27 4.57
CA TYR A 227 2.61 -4.90 3.25
C TYR A 227 2.33 -3.40 3.21
N VAL A 228 2.69 -2.74 2.13
CA VAL A 228 2.43 -1.31 1.91
C VAL A 228 1.61 -1.13 0.65
N SER A 229 0.48 -0.43 0.78
CA SER A 229 -0.37 0.02 -0.32
C SER A 229 -0.12 1.50 -0.60
N GLY A 230 -0.05 1.88 -1.86
CA GLY A 230 0.15 3.27 -2.23
C GLY A 230 0.10 3.51 -3.74
N TYR A 231 0.79 4.56 -4.15
CA TYR A 231 0.94 4.92 -5.55
C TYR A 231 2.39 4.90 -5.97
N LEU A 232 2.62 4.53 -7.22
CA LEU A 232 3.91 4.65 -7.88
C LEU A 232 3.80 5.70 -8.99
N ARG A 233 4.66 6.73 -8.93
CA ARG A 233 4.80 7.67 -10.04
C ARG A 233 5.46 6.97 -11.22
N THR A 234 4.77 6.95 -12.35
CA THR A 234 5.31 6.43 -13.60
C THR A 234 6.00 7.55 -14.37
N ILE A 235 7.23 7.33 -14.78
CA ILE A 235 7.99 8.26 -15.62
C ILE A 235 7.95 7.71 -17.05
N PRO A 236 7.23 8.38 -17.97
CA PRO A 236 7.18 7.94 -19.36
C PRO A 236 8.57 8.00 -20.01
N PRO A 237 8.86 7.13 -21.00
CA PRO A 237 10.10 7.20 -21.77
C PRO A 237 10.32 8.58 -22.38
N PRO A 238 11.58 9.04 -22.54
CA PRO A 238 11.88 10.32 -23.15
C PRO A 238 11.20 10.45 -24.54
N GLY A 239 10.48 11.56 -24.75
CA GLY A 239 9.78 11.85 -26.03
C GLY A 239 8.36 11.29 -26.11
N THR A 240 7.87 10.57 -25.12
CA THR A 240 6.47 10.10 -25.04
C THR A 240 5.64 11.04 -24.15
N ALA A 241 4.46 11.43 -24.64
CA ALA A 241 3.51 12.20 -23.82
C ALA A 241 2.99 11.30 -22.69
N ARG A 242 2.87 11.87 -21.48
CA ARG A 242 2.25 11.17 -20.35
C ARG A 242 0.76 10.95 -20.66
N VAL A 243 0.30 9.72 -20.49
CA VAL A 243 -1.12 9.38 -20.63
C VAL A 243 -1.80 9.64 -19.28
N VAL A 244 -2.89 10.39 -19.27
CA VAL A 244 -3.71 10.64 -18.08
C VAL A 244 -4.34 9.33 -17.62
N GLY A 245 -4.25 9.01 -16.31
CA GLY A 245 -4.74 7.75 -15.75
C GLY A 245 -3.78 6.57 -15.92
N ALA A 246 -2.54 6.80 -16.35
CA ALA A 246 -1.54 5.74 -16.56
C ALA A 246 -0.75 5.37 -15.30
N ASP A 247 -0.81 6.18 -14.25
CA ASP A 247 -0.22 5.82 -12.96
C ASP A 247 -1.08 4.74 -12.29
N VAL A 248 -0.47 3.93 -11.47
CA VAL A 248 -1.15 2.76 -10.90
C VAL A 248 -1.11 2.78 -9.38
N SER A 249 -2.16 2.24 -8.79
CA SER A 249 -2.06 1.73 -7.42
C SER A 249 -0.95 0.69 -7.38
N HIS A 250 -0.07 0.77 -6.41
CA HIS A 250 1.12 -0.07 -6.32
C HIS A 250 1.24 -0.69 -4.94
N ALA A 251 1.87 -1.83 -4.89
CA ALA A 251 2.16 -2.57 -3.68
C ALA A 251 3.66 -2.86 -3.56
N TRP A 252 4.16 -2.72 -2.36
CA TRP A 252 5.52 -3.10 -1.97
C TRP A 252 5.54 -3.56 -0.52
N LEU A 253 6.70 -3.76 0.05
CA LEU A 253 6.83 -4.12 1.45
C LEU A 253 7.83 -3.24 2.18
N SER A 254 7.73 -3.25 3.51
CA SER A 254 8.81 -2.76 4.38
C SER A 254 9.28 -3.88 5.30
N VAL A 255 10.59 -4.08 5.40
CA VAL A 255 11.21 -5.00 6.35
C VAL A 255 11.73 -4.24 7.57
N TRP A 256 11.53 -4.80 8.76
CA TRP A 256 12.03 -4.23 10.00
C TRP A 256 13.54 -4.45 10.16
N CYS A 257 14.27 -3.37 10.44
CA CYS A 257 15.73 -3.34 10.52
C CYS A 257 16.26 -3.00 11.94
N GLY A 258 15.42 -3.15 12.95
CA GLY A 258 15.74 -2.84 14.34
C GLY A 258 15.30 -1.43 14.76
N GLU A 259 15.02 -1.27 16.06
CA GLU A 259 14.46 -0.04 16.62
C GLU A 259 13.17 0.36 15.91
N ASP A 260 13.06 1.61 15.45
CA ASP A 260 11.92 2.11 14.66
C ASP A 260 12.23 2.19 13.17
N ARG A 261 13.29 1.49 12.70
CA ARG A 261 13.74 1.55 11.31
C ARG A 261 13.07 0.49 10.45
N TRP A 262 12.54 0.93 9.34
CA TRP A 262 11.95 0.11 8.30
C TRP A 262 12.59 0.43 6.96
N LEU A 263 12.88 -0.59 6.17
CA LEU A 263 13.42 -0.47 4.82
C LEU A 263 12.35 -0.88 3.82
N ASP A 264 11.93 0.06 2.98
CA ASP A 264 11.00 -0.20 1.89
C ASP A 264 11.72 -0.92 0.74
N LEU A 265 11.08 -1.96 0.20
CA LEU A 265 11.60 -2.79 -0.89
C LEU A 265 10.48 -3.06 -1.90
N ASP A 266 10.77 -2.87 -3.16
CA ASP A 266 9.83 -3.06 -4.28
C ASP A 266 10.31 -4.23 -5.17
N PRO A 267 9.80 -5.45 -4.93
CA PRO A 267 10.20 -6.63 -5.69
C PRO A 267 9.72 -6.61 -7.14
N THR A 268 8.69 -5.83 -7.45
CA THR A 268 8.22 -5.68 -8.83
C THR A 268 9.24 -4.94 -9.70
N ASN A 269 9.89 -3.93 -9.13
CA ASN A 269 10.86 -3.10 -9.83
C ASN A 269 12.33 -3.41 -9.45
N GLY A 270 12.60 -4.42 -8.60
CA GLY A 270 13.93 -4.84 -8.19
C GLY A 270 14.73 -3.75 -7.50
N ARG A 271 14.10 -2.92 -6.65
CA ARG A 271 14.75 -1.74 -6.08
C ARG A 271 14.31 -1.44 -4.64
N PRO A 272 15.13 -0.70 -3.88
CA PRO A 272 14.70 -0.13 -2.61
C PRO A 272 13.67 0.98 -2.84
N GLY A 273 12.93 1.33 -1.79
CA GLY A 273 11.97 2.42 -1.81
C GLY A 273 12.61 3.75 -2.23
N SER A 274 11.91 4.48 -3.08
CA SER A 274 12.32 5.79 -3.62
C SER A 274 11.27 6.86 -3.28
N SER A 275 11.58 8.13 -3.63
CA SER A 275 10.60 9.21 -3.51
C SER A 275 9.39 9.06 -4.43
N ASP A 276 9.45 8.18 -5.43
CA ASP A 276 8.34 7.90 -6.35
C ASP A 276 7.25 7.00 -5.73
N LEU A 277 7.53 6.39 -4.57
CA LEU A 277 6.57 5.59 -3.81
C LEU A 277 5.85 6.47 -2.79
N ILE A 278 4.54 6.60 -2.94
CA ILE A 278 3.67 7.39 -2.07
C ILE A 278 2.79 6.44 -1.26
N THR A 279 3.01 6.38 0.06
CA THR A 279 2.33 5.45 0.97
C THR A 279 0.91 5.92 1.30
N LEU A 280 -0.09 5.06 1.06
CA LEU A 280 -1.44 5.24 1.58
C LEU A 280 -1.58 4.59 2.96
N ALA A 281 -1.31 3.29 3.05
CA ALA A 281 -1.50 2.50 4.25
C ALA A 281 -0.48 1.35 4.32
N TRP A 282 -0.30 0.78 5.50
CA TRP A 282 0.41 -0.49 5.69
C TRP A 282 -0.32 -1.41 6.66
N GLY A 283 -0.18 -2.71 6.44
CA GLY A 283 -0.79 -3.76 7.24
C GLY A 283 0.00 -5.06 7.16
N ARG A 284 -0.62 -6.15 7.60
CA ARG A 284 -0.01 -7.49 7.52
C ARG A 284 -0.02 -8.05 6.09
N ASP A 285 -1.09 -7.76 5.38
CA ASP A 285 -1.30 -8.14 3.98
C ASP A 285 -2.28 -7.17 3.30
N TYR A 286 -2.65 -7.42 2.05
CA TYR A 286 -3.59 -6.59 1.29
C TYR A 286 -4.95 -6.46 1.96
N GLY A 287 -5.44 -7.49 2.66
CA GLY A 287 -6.74 -7.47 3.33
C GLY A 287 -6.86 -6.38 4.40
N ASP A 288 -5.74 -6.02 5.06
CA ASP A 288 -5.70 -4.94 6.07
C ASP A 288 -5.69 -3.53 5.44
N VAL A 289 -5.38 -3.39 4.14
CA VAL A 289 -5.10 -2.08 3.51
C VAL A 289 -5.70 -1.94 2.11
N SER A 290 -6.67 -2.77 1.77
CA SER A 290 -7.41 -2.64 0.50
C SER A 290 -7.92 -1.21 0.34
N PRO A 291 -7.70 -0.56 -0.81
CA PRO A 291 -8.17 0.82 -1.05
C PRO A 291 -9.67 1.00 -0.80
N SER A 292 -10.46 -0.02 -1.12
CA SER A 292 -11.88 -0.09 -0.81
C SER A 292 -12.28 -1.54 -0.57
N GLN A 293 -12.99 -1.79 0.53
CA GLN A 293 -13.65 -3.05 0.82
C GLN A 293 -15.01 -2.77 1.40
N GLY A 294 -15.97 -3.69 1.21
CA GLY A 294 -17.32 -3.45 1.71
C GLY A 294 -18.26 -4.62 1.53
N VAL A 295 -19.46 -4.42 2.04
CA VAL A 295 -20.61 -5.33 1.86
C VAL A 295 -21.71 -4.55 1.19
N ILE A 296 -22.28 -5.11 0.12
CA ILE A 296 -23.39 -4.52 -0.62
C ILE A 296 -24.59 -5.48 -0.62
N ILE A 297 -25.78 -4.92 -0.61
CA ILE A 297 -27.05 -5.67 -0.72
C ILE A 297 -27.83 -5.11 -1.91
N GLY A 298 -28.11 -5.95 -2.91
CA GLY A 298 -28.91 -5.60 -4.08
C GLY A 298 -28.34 -6.07 -5.42
N SER A 299 -27.04 -6.23 -5.56
CA SER A 299 -26.41 -6.77 -6.78
C SER A 299 -25.31 -7.76 -6.44
N ASN A 300 -25.17 -8.78 -7.28
CA ASN A 300 -24.03 -9.71 -7.28
C ASN A 300 -23.08 -9.47 -8.46
N GLU A 301 -23.39 -8.50 -9.31
CA GLU A 301 -22.56 -8.06 -10.42
C GLU A 301 -22.07 -6.62 -10.19
N GLN A 302 -20.77 -6.43 -10.29
CA GLN A 302 -20.15 -5.11 -10.25
C GLN A 302 -18.97 -5.04 -11.21
N ASP A 303 -18.82 -3.88 -11.83
CA ASP A 303 -17.63 -3.48 -12.59
C ASP A 303 -16.95 -2.32 -11.88
N LEU A 304 -15.62 -2.37 -11.81
CA LEU A 304 -14.81 -1.34 -11.14
C LEU A 304 -13.80 -0.75 -12.11
N GLU A 305 -13.91 0.54 -12.35
CA GLU A 305 -12.90 1.32 -13.07
C GLU A 305 -12.07 2.14 -12.06
N VAL A 306 -10.75 2.00 -12.12
CA VAL A 306 -9.81 2.77 -11.30
C VAL A 306 -8.89 3.58 -12.20
N LYS A 307 -8.73 4.88 -11.90
CA LYS A 307 -7.80 5.80 -12.58
C LYS A 307 -6.96 6.53 -11.55
N VAL A 308 -5.66 6.60 -11.80
CA VAL A 308 -4.71 7.32 -10.94
C VAL A 308 -3.83 8.22 -11.79
N ASP A 309 -3.64 9.46 -11.33
CA ASP A 309 -2.67 10.41 -11.88
C ASP A 309 -1.78 10.94 -10.75
N VAL A 310 -0.46 10.84 -10.91
CA VAL A 310 0.55 11.35 -9.96
C VAL A 310 1.38 12.42 -10.65
N ASP A 311 1.07 13.69 -10.44
CA ASP A 311 1.79 14.85 -10.97
C ASP A 311 2.85 15.32 -9.98
N GLY A 312 4.12 15.52 -10.45
CA GLY A 312 5.21 16.00 -9.59
C GLY A 312 6.51 16.28 -10.34
#